data_23da9cd82b0ee32eda6148eda4dc257c
#
_entry.id   23da9cd82b0ee32eda6148eda4dc257c
#
_cell.length_a   1.000
_cell.length_b   1.000
_cell.length_c   1.000
_cell.angle_alpha   90.00
_cell.angle_beta   90.00
_cell.angle_gamma   90.00
#
_symmetry.space_group_name_H-M   'P 1'
#
loop_
_entity.id
_entity.type
_entity.pdbx_description
1 polymer ?
#
loop_
_entity_poly.entity_id
_entity_poly.type
_entity_poly.pdbx_seq_one_letter_code
_entity_poly.pdbx_strand_id
1 'polypeptide(L)'
;MIIGLAGLSGTGKSTSLRYLDYKSTFIISCTNKQLQIPGFRRKYKKAEVVNKKPVGNWLVSNDYTTIGKWLKIIDKLRPDIKTVVVDDANYCLSNNIMDSALEKGWDKHVIFAKNYYDLIMEASELREDLNVVFISHIINAGTDLDEHWQLYSSGKMLDRTVNIDGLFSYILYTERQVDDDGNINYFFRTKTNGNDTCRSVDGCFKDKLIEPNMQKVLDTIHNFEYGNEEEEIADDNNETNNDDNTLNEAN
;
A
#
# COMPACT_ATOMS: atom_id res chain seq x y z
N MET A 1 -7.69 4.91 -7.01
CA MET A 1 -7.54 5.10 -5.55
C MET A 1 -6.10 4.80 -5.12
N ILE A 2 -5.56 5.49 -4.08
CA ILE A 2 -4.23 5.22 -3.52
C ILE A 2 -4.34 4.54 -2.15
N ILE A 3 -3.48 3.53 -1.90
CA ILE A 3 -3.46 2.74 -0.67
C ILE A 3 -2.01 2.61 -0.19
N GLY A 4 -1.76 2.84 1.09
CA GLY A 4 -0.48 2.61 1.75
C GLY A 4 -0.43 1.22 2.41
N LEU A 5 0.66 0.48 2.21
CA LEU A 5 1.01 -0.70 2.99
C LEU A 5 2.34 -0.48 3.69
N ALA A 6 2.31 -0.36 4.99
CA ALA A 6 3.42 0.07 5.81
C ALA A 6 3.92 -1.03 6.76
N GLY A 7 5.19 -0.98 7.15
CA GLY A 7 5.71 -1.88 8.18
C GLY A 7 7.22 -2.05 8.14
N LEU A 8 7.76 -2.68 9.17
CA LEU A 8 9.18 -3.00 9.27
C LEU A 8 9.62 -4.02 8.21
N SER A 9 10.93 -4.15 8.02
CA SER A 9 11.48 -5.19 7.15
C SER A 9 11.11 -6.60 7.67
N GLY A 10 10.82 -7.54 6.74
CA GLY A 10 10.51 -8.92 7.09
C GLY A 10 9.13 -9.16 7.69
N THR A 11 8.20 -8.20 7.60
CA THR A 11 6.84 -8.33 8.14
C THR A 11 5.79 -8.79 7.11
N GLY A 12 6.22 -9.26 5.93
CA GLY A 12 5.31 -9.87 4.95
C GLY A 12 4.73 -8.93 3.89
N LYS A 13 5.12 -7.64 3.85
CA LYS A 13 4.61 -6.67 2.86
C LYS A 13 4.62 -7.19 1.42
N SER A 14 5.81 -7.46 0.87
CA SER A 14 5.93 -7.93 -0.53
C SER A 14 5.43 -9.36 -0.71
N THR A 15 5.38 -10.18 0.36
CA THR A 15 4.84 -11.54 0.31
C THR A 15 3.33 -11.55 0.06
N SER A 16 2.60 -10.55 0.57
CA SER A 16 1.14 -10.43 0.40
C SER A 16 0.71 -10.20 -1.04
N LEU A 17 1.63 -9.72 -1.89
CA LEU A 17 1.39 -9.49 -3.32
C LEU A 17 1.21 -10.78 -4.13
N ARG A 18 1.59 -11.94 -3.57
CA ARG A 18 1.45 -13.24 -4.23
C ARG A 18 0.01 -13.62 -4.59
N TYR A 19 -0.94 -13.01 -3.91
CA TYR A 19 -2.38 -13.24 -4.11
C TYR A 19 -2.99 -12.38 -5.21
N LEU A 20 -2.30 -11.32 -5.66
CA LEU A 20 -2.78 -10.45 -6.72
C LEU A 20 -2.89 -11.19 -8.05
N ASP A 21 -3.95 -10.90 -8.81
CA ASP A 21 -4.04 -11.38 -10.19
C ASP A 21 -2.97 -10.69 -11.05
N TYR A 22 -1.95 -11.45 -11.42
CA TYR A 22 -0.82 -10.95 -12.19
C TYR A 22 -1.19 -10.44 -13.60
N LYS A 23 -2.35 -10.83 -14.14
CA LYS A 23 -2.82 -10.39 -15.46
C LYS A 23 -3.30 -8.94 -15.43
N SER A 24 -3.86 -8.53 -14.31
CA SER A 24 -4.38 -7.18 -14.07
C SER A 24 -3.50 -6.35 -13.13
N THR A 25 -2.33 -6.87 -12.75
CA THR A 25 -1.39 -6.19 -11.83
C THR A 25 -0.10 -5.78 -12.56
N PHE A 26 0.32 -4.55 -12.34
CA PHE A 26 1.63 -4.02 -12.76
C PHE A 26 2.47 -3.72 -11.51
N ILE A 27 3.70 -4.22 -11.46
CA ILE A 27 4.60 -4.00 -10.33
C ILE A 27 5.75 -3.07 -10.74
N ILE A 28 5.95 -2.01 -9.96
CA ILE A 28 7.10 -1.13 -10.01
C ILE A 28 7.95 -1.43 -8.77
N SER A 29 9.13 -2.02 -8.98
CA SER A 29 10.08 -2.32 -7.90
C SER A 29 11.08 -1.17 -7.80
N CYS A 30 11.08 -0.44 -6.68
CA CYS A 30 12.05 0.64 -6.46
C CYS A 30 13.45 0.14 -6.08
N THR A 31 13.59 -1.16 -5.90
CA THR A 31 14.87 -1.85 -5.67
C THR A 31 15.06 -2.99 -6.68
N ASN A 32 16.32 -3.35 -6.96
CA ASN A 32 16.63 -4.46 -7.86
C ASN A 32 16.65 -5.83 -7.14
N LYS A 33 15.81 -5.98 -6.10
CA LYS A 33 15.67 -7.28 -5.42
C LYS A 33 14.56 -8.11 -6.07
N GLN A 34 14.72 -9.42 -6.03
CA GLN A 34 13.67 -10.33 -6.48
C GLN A 34 12.52 -10.33 -5.46
N LEU A 35 11.30 -10.11 -5.94
CA LEU A 35 10.10 -10.21 -5.12
C LEU A 35 9.82 -11.66 -4.70
N GLN A 36 9.34 -11.83 -3.46
CA GLN A 36 9.03 -13.13 -2.86
C GLN A 36 7.64 -13.65 -3.33
N ILE A 37 7.43 -13.63 -4.64
CA ILE A 37 6.22 -14.14 -5.28
C ILE A 37 6.58 -15.43 -6.02
N PRO A 38 5.94 -16.57 -5.69
CA PRO A 38 6.20 -17.83 -6.38
C PRO A 38 5.94 -17.72 -7.89
N GLY A 39 6.97 -18.11 -8.68
CA GLY A 39 6.90 -18.03 -10.14
C GLY A 39 6.92 -16.60 -10.69
N PHE A 40 7.44 -15.62 -9.97
CA PHE A 40 7.46 -14.21 -10.35
C PHE A 40 7.86 -13.98 -11.81
N ARG A 41 9.01 -14.50 -12.25
CA ARG A 41 9.51 -14.31 -13.63
C ARG A 41 8.65 -14.96 -14.72
N ARG A 42 7.78 -15.91 -14.36
CA ARG A 42 6.80 -16.49 -15.30
C ARG A 42 5.59 -15.58 -15.45
N LYS A 43 5.15 -14.96 -14.36
CA LYS A 43 3.95 -14.12 -14.26
C LYS A 43 4.23 -12.68 -14.71
N TYR A 44 5.34 -12.11 -14.25
CA TYR A 44 5.69 -10.71 -14.49
C TYR A 44 6.81 -10.58 -15.52
N LYS A 45 6.56 -9.81 -16.55
CA LYS A 45 7.48 -9.56 -17.66
C LYS A 45 7.96 -8.13 -17.63
N LYS A 46 9.22 -7.90 -18.00
CA LYS A 46 9.80 -6.57 -18.03
C LYS A 46 8.94 -5.64 -18.88
N ALA A 47 8.66 -4.48 -18.35
CA ALA A 47 7.87 -3.45 -19.01
C ALA A 47 8.74 -2.72 -20.03
N GLU A 48 8.21 -2.54 -21.23
CA GLU A 48 8.85 -1.81 -22.33
C GLU A 48 7.79 -1.26 -23.28
N VAL A 49 8.18 -0.33 -24.14
CA VAL A 49 7.32 0.20 -25.20
C VAL A 49 7.82 -0.33 -26.53
N VAL A 50 7.06 -1.24 -27.15
CA VAL A 50 7.36 -1.87 -28.43
C VAL A 50 6.38 -1.35 -29.47
N ASN A 51 6.87 -0.72 -30.54
CA ASN A 51 6.03 -0.16 -31.60
C ASN A 51 4.91 0.76 -31.07
N LYS A 52 5.26 1.65 -30.13
CA LYS A 52 4.35 2.57 -29.42
C LYS A 52 3.30 1.88 -28.55
N LYS A 53 3.37 0.58 -28.32
CA LYS A 53 2.49 -0.17 -27.43
C LYS A 53 3.24 -0.55 -26.16
N PRO A 54 2.71 -0.22 -24.96
CA PRO A 54 3.27 -0.68 -23.71
C PRO A 54 2.97 -2.17 -23.51
N VAL A 55 4.02 -2.94 -23.23
CA VAL A 55 3.96 -4.38 -22.97
C VAL A 55 4.63 -4.70 -21.64
N GLY A 56 4.40 -5.91 -21.13
CA GLY A 56 4.93 -6.32 -19.83
C GLY A 56 4.12 -5.73 -18.65
N ASN A 57 4.52 -6.10 -17.45
CA ASN A 57 3.83 -5.72 -16.21
C ASN A 57 4.78 -5.65 -15.00
N TRP A 58 6.08 -5.47 -15.25
CA TRP A 58 7.10 -5.29 -14.22
C TRP A 58 8.16 -4.29 -14.66
N LEU A 59 8.35 -3.25 -13.84
CA LEU A 59 9.35 -2.20 -14.01
C LEU A 59 10.29 -2.20 -12.79
N VAL A 60 11.57 -1.97 -13.01
CA VAL A 60 12.53 -1.65 -11.95
C VAL A 60 12.96 -0.20 -12.14
N SER A 61 12.57 0.66 -11.23
CA SER A 61 12.95 2.08 -11.23
C SER A 61 12.68 2.72 -9.88
N ASN A 62 13.59 3.54 -9.40
CA ASN A 62 13.44 4.45 -8.27
C ASN A 62 13.40 5.93 -8.70
N ASP A 63 13.38 6.19 -10.00
CA ASP A 63 13.28 7.53 -10.55
C ASP A 63 11.81 7.97 -10.68
N TYR A 64 11.45 9.04 -9.99
CA TYR A 64 10.09 9.60 -9.96
C TYR A 64 9.53 9.87 -11.37
N THR A 65 10.38 10.41 -12.26
CA THR A 65 9.97 10.77 -13.62
C THR A 65 9.60 9.54 -14.42
N THR A 66 10.38 8.46 -14.29
CA THR A 66 10.12 7.19 -14.94
C THR A 66 8.87 6.52 -14.39
N ILE A 67 8.70 6.53 -13.05
CA ILE A 67 7.52 5.95 -12.40
C ILE A 67 6.27 6.72 -12.82
N GLY A 68 6.27 8.05 -12.73
CA GLY A 68 5.13 8.88 -13.13
C GLY A 68 4.76 8.72 -14.62
N LYS A 69 5.77 8.60 -15.51
CA LYS A 69 5.51 8.28 -16.93
C LYS A 69 4.79 6.94 -17.09
N TRP A 70 5.21 5.89 -16.37
CA TRP A 70 4.56 4.58 -16.46
C TRP A 70 3.16 4.59 -15.85
N LEU A 71 2.92 5.31 -14.77
CA LEU A 71 1.58 5.50 -14.22
C LEU A 71 0.63 6.12 -15.28
N LYS A 72 1.06 7.18 -15.96
CA LYS A 72 0.29 7.82 -17.04
C LYS A 72 0.10 6.91 -18.28
N ILE A 73 1.10 6.09 -18.61
CA ILE A 73 1.01 5.08 -19.69
C ILE A 73 -0.04 4.03 -19.32
N ILE A 74 0.01 3.52 -18.10
CA ILE A 74 -0.95 2.51 -17.60
C ILE A 74 -2.35 3.08 -17.60
N ASP A 75 -2.51 4.28 -17.06
CA ASP A 75 -3.78 4.98 -17.02
C ASP A 75 -4.45 5.07 -18.39
N LYS A 76 -3.70 5.49 -19.41
CA LYS A 76 -4.25 5.80 -20.73
C LYS A 76 -4.27 4.62 -21.70
N LEU A 77 -3.32 3.68 -21.59
CA LEU A 77 -3.05 2.69 -22.63
C LEU A 77 -3.17 1.24 -22.15
N ARG A 78 -3.37 1.00 -20.83
CA ARG A 78 -3.46 -0.34 -20.25
C ARG A 78 -4.71 -0.50 -19.39
N PRO A 79 -5.92 -0.47 -19.99
CA PRO A 79 -7.18 -0.67 -19.26
C PRO A 79 -7.31 -2.06 -18.65
N ASP A 80 -6.48 -3.01 -19.10
CA ASP A 80 -6.33 -4.36 -18.54
C ASP A 80 -5.68 -4.37 -17.15
N ILE A 81 -4.88 -3.35 -16.82
CA ILE A 81 -4.26 -3.21 -15.50
C ILE A 81 -5.22 -2.51 -14.55
N LYS A 82 -5.57 -3.16 -13.46
CA LYS A 82 -6.45 -2.64 -12.39
C LYS A 82 -5.70 -2.30 -11.12
N THR A 83 -4.48 -2.84 -10.95
CA THR A 83 -3.66 -2.58 -9.78
C THR A 83 -2.23 -2.26 -10.19
N VAL A 84 -1.70 -1.15 -9.72
CA VAL A 84 -0.27 -0.85 -9.75
C VAL A 84 0.28 -0.97 -8.34
N VAL A 85 1.38 -1.68 -8.17
CA VAL A 85 2.11 -1.76 -6.91
C VAL A 85 3.43 -1.02 -7.07
N VAL A 86 3.70 -0.05 -6.22
CA VAL A 86 5.01 0.60 -6.07
C VAL A 86 5.68 -0.02 -4.85
N ASP A 87 6.48 -1.08 -5.07
CA ASP A 87 7.12 -1.84 -4.00
C ASP A 87 8.41 -1.16 -3.54
N ASP A 88 8.57 -1.06 -2.22
CA ASP A 88 9.68 -0.36 -1.57
C ASP A 88 9.76 1.14 -1.96
N ALA A 89 8.63 1.82 -2.05
CA ALA A 89 8.48 3.20 -2.53
C ALA A 89 9.38 4.22 -1.80
N ASN A 90 9.71 3.97 -0.53
CA ASN A 90 10.64 4.80 0.24
C ASN A 90 12.05 4.87 -0.38
N TYR A 91 12.46 3.90 -1.20
CA TYR A 91 13.77 3.96 -1.88
C TYR A 91 13.82 4.99 -3.02
N CYS A 92 12.68 5.44 -3.54
CA CYS A 92 12.66 6.60 -4.42
C CYS A 92 13.27 7.80 -3.71
N LEU A 93 12.96 8.00 -2.44
CA LEU A 93 13.47 9.10 -1.62
C LEU A 93 14.89 8.82 -1.12
N SER A 94 15.12 7.65 -0.51
CA SER A 94 16.41 7.28 0.09
C SER A 94 17.55 7.28 -0.92
N ASN A 95 17.34 6.73 -2.12
CA ASN A 95 18.39 6.66 -3.13
C ASN A 95 18.76 8.04 -3.66
N ASN A 96 17.78 8.94 -3.90
CA ASN A 96 18.06 10.30 -4.31
C ASN A 96 18.90 11.07 -3.26
N ILE A 97 18.63 10.85 -1.96
CA ILE A 97 19.42 11.42 -0.87
C ILE A 97 20.85 10.87 -0.91
N MET A 98 21.00 9.54 -1.08
CA MET A 98 22.32 8.91 -1.11
C MET A 98 23.15 9.30 -2.35
N ASP A 99 22.52 9.35 -3.53
CA ASP A 99 23.19 9.69 -4.78
C ASP A 99 23.73 11.14 -4.75
N SER A 100 23.05 12.04 -4.03
CA SER A 100 23.44 13.43 -3.86
C SER A 100 24.14 13.73 -2.53
N ALA A 101 24.62 12.70 -1.81
CA ALA A 101 25.21 12.88 -0.46
C ALA A 101 26.43 13.80 -0.43
N LEU A 102 27.20 13.86 -1.53
CA LEU A 102 28.38 14.73 -1.65
C LEU A 102 28.07 16.15 -2.15
N GLU A 103 26.85 16.41 -2.59
CA GLU A 103 26.42 17.72 -3.03
C GLU A 103 26.10 18.62 -1.83
N LYS A 104 26.48 19.89 -1.91
CA LYS A 104 26.19 20.88 -0.87
C LYS A 104 24.80 21.48 -1.06
N GLY A 105 24.15 21.87 0.03
CA GLY A 105 22.88 22.59 0.03
C GLY A 105 21.70 21.74 0.53
N TRP A 106 20.75 22.41 1.19
CA TRP A 106 19.54 21.79 1.74
C TRP A 106 18.38 21.72 0.75
N ASP A 107 18.39 22.58 -0.26
CA ASP A 107 17.29 22.71 -1.24
C ASP A 107 16.99 21.40 -1.98
N LYS A 108 18.01 20.57 -2.20
CA LYS A 108 17.85 19.24 -2.80
C LYS A 108 16.91 18.33 -2.03
N HIS A 109 16.94 18.36 -0.69
CA HIS A 109 16.05 17.54 0.13
C HIS A 109 14.60 17.97 -0.02
N VAL A 110 14.35 19.27 -0.14
CA VAL A 110 13.01 19.81 -0.44
C VAL A 110 12.54 19.36 -1.82
N ILE A 111 13.42 19.37 -2.81
CA ILE A 111 13.12 18.90 -4.17
C ILE A 111 12.78 17.41 -4.17
N PHE A 112 13.53 16.57 -3.45
CA PHE A 112 13.24 15.13 -3.38
C PHE A 112 11.90 14.85 -2.72
N ALA A 113 11.59 15.54 -1.63
CA ALA A 113 10.31 15.42 -0.98
C ALA A 113 9.16 15.87 -1.87
N LYS A 114 9.35 17.01 -2.56
CA LYS A 114 8.37 17.51 -3.52
C LYS A 114 8.11 16.48 -4.62
N ASN A 115 9.16 15.91 -5.21
CA ASN A 115 9.02 14.92 -6.27
C ASN A 115 8.26 13.66 -5.77
N TYR A 116 8.51 13.22 -4.53
CA TYR A 116 7.80 12.09 -3.96
C TYR A 116 6.34 12.42 -3.67
N TYR A 117 6.08 13.61 -3.14
CA TYR A 117 4.74 14.15 -2.96
C TYR A 117 3.98 14.22 -4.30
N ASP A 118 4.60 14.83 -5.31
CA ASP A 118 4.00 14.96 -6.65
C ASP A 118 3.67 13.59 -7.25
N LEU A 119 4.54 12.58 -7.06
CA LEU A 119 4.29 11.21 -7.52
C LEU A 119 3.04 10.60 -6.89
N ILE A 120 2.84 10.79 -5.57
CA ILE A 120 1.66 10.29 -4.86
C ILE A 120 0.41 11.05 -5.32
N MET A 121 0.50 12.36 -5.48
CA MET A 121 -0.60 13.18 -6.00
C MET A 121 -0.98 12.78 -7.41
N GLU A 122 0.00 12.60 -8.32
CA GLU A 122 -0.26 12.10 -9.68
C GLU A 122 -0.95 10.72 -9.66
N ALA A 123 -0.56 9.83 -8.72
CA ALA A 123 -1.19 8.54 -8.57
C ALA A 123 -2.65 8.63 -8.10
N SER A 124 -3.00 9.65 -7.30
CA SER A 124 -4.37 9.86 -6.81
C SER A 124 -5.33 10.38 -7.89
N GLU A 125 -4.80 10.98 -8.95
CA GLU A 125 -5.56 11.57 -10.06
C GLU A 125 -5.80 10.60 -11.23
N LEU A 126 -5.35 9.35 -11.14
CA LEU A 126 -5.54 8.33 -12.18
C LEU A 126 -7.00 7.85 -12.21
N ARG A 127 -7.37 7.14 -13.28
CA ARG A 127 -8.74 6.64 -13.45
C ARG A 127 -9.24 5.88 -12.21
N GLU A 128 -10.54 5.95 -11.93
CA GLU A 128 -11.17 5.43 -10.72
C GLU A 128 -10.98 3.92 -10.53
N ASP A 129 -11.03 3.15 -11.62
CA ASP A 129 -10.86 1.70 -11.61
C ASP A 129 -9.40 1.22 -11.52
N LEU A 130 -8.45 2.15 -11.26
CA LEU A 130 -7.04 1.84 -11.05
C LEU A 130 -6.65 2.08 -9.60
N ASN A 131 -6.26 1.01 -8.91
CA ASN A 131 -5.70 1.07 -7.57
C ASN A 131 -4.17 1.21 -7.64
N VAL A 132 -3.60 2.12 -6.85
CA VAL A 132 -2.14 2.24 -6.70
C VAL A 132 -1.76 1.95 -5.25
N VAL A 133 -1.04 0.86 -5.03
CA VAL A 133 -0.59 0.42 -3.71
C VAL A 133 0.86 0.84 -3.52
N PHE A 134 1.12 1.76 -2.59
CA PHE A 134 2.47 2.15 -2.17
C PHE A 134 2.91 1.31 -0.99
N ILE A 135 3.93 0.48 -1.19
CA ILE A 135 4.55 -0.30 -0.11
C ILE A 135 5.78 0.45 0.40
N SER A 136 5.79 0.73 1.69
CA SER A 136 6.86 1.52 2.32
C SER A 136 7.30 0.92 3.65
N HIS A 137 8.52 1.22 4.03
CA HIS A 137 8.96 1.07 5.40
C HIS A 137 8.36 2.17 6.29
N ILE A 138 8.39 1.94 7.59
CA ILE A 138 7.98 2.90 8.61
C ILE A 138 9.20 3.44 9.35
N ILE A 139 9.04 4.64 9.91
CA ILE A 139 10.04 5.30 10.75
C ILE A 139 9.37 5.76 12.05
N ASN A 140 10.09 5.71 13.16
CA ASN A 140 9.66 6.35 14.39
C ASN A 140 9.95 7.85 14.31
N ALA A 141 8.89 8.66 14.20
CA ALA A 141 8.96 10.13 14.19
C ALA A 141 8.86 10.75 15.59
N GLY A 142 8.49 9.94 16.58
CA GLY A 142 8.44 10.33 17.99
C GLY A 142 9.78 10.28 18.71
N THR A 143 9.74 10.09 20.00
CA THR A 143 10.89 9.88 20.89
C THR A 143 10.90 8.45 21.40
N ASP A 144 11.94 8.05 22.12
CA ASP A 144 12.02 6.71 22.76
C ASP A 144 10.95 6.51 23.85
N LEU A 145 10.42 7.61 24.40
CA LEU A 145 9.37 7.59 25.45
C LEU A 145 7.95 7.78 24.89
N ASP A 146 7.85 8.31 23.68
CA ASP A 146 6.57 8.58 23.00
C ASP A 146 6.75 8.24 21.52
N GLU A 147 6.67 6.94 21.21
CA GLU A 147 6.83 6.45 19.85
C GLU A 147 5.65 6.88 18.98
N HIS A 148 5.97 7.35 17.78
CA HIS A 148 5.00 7.62 16.73
C HIS A 148 5.48 7.10 15.39
N TRP A 149 4.84 6.04 14.91
CA TRP A 149 5.21 5.37 13.67
C TRP A 149 4.45 5.94 12.46
N GLN A 150 5.19 6.28 11.43
CA GLN A 150 4.65 6.81 10.19
C GLN A 150 5.35 6.21 8.96
N LEU A 151 4.81 6.46 7.76
CA LEU A 151 5.50 6.11 6.52
C LEU A 151 6.87 6.77 6.48
N TYR A 152 7.85 6.07 5.93
CA TYR A 152 9.19 6.60 5.80
C TYR A 152 9.19 7.93 5.03
N SER A 153 9.81 8.93 5.61
CA SER A 153 10.00 10.26 5.06
C SER A 153 11.49 10.63 5.04
N SER A 154 11.83 11.74 4.42
CA SER A 154 13.22 12.19 4.31
C SER A 154 13.73 12.98 5.52
N GLY A 155 12.97 13.01 6.62
CA GLY A 155 13.40 13.60 7.89
C GLY A 155 12.49 14.68 8.46
N LYS A 156 12.67 14.99 9.73
CA LYS A 156 11.79 15.83 10.58
C LYS A 156 11.44 17.20 10.00
N MET A 157 12.28 17.79 9.15
CA MET A 157 12.03 19.10 8.57
C MET A 157 10.94 19.04 7.48
N LEU A 158 10.90 17.93 6.72
CA LEU A 158 9.91 17.72 5.68
C LEU A 158 8.59 17.20 6.26
N ASP A 159 8.65 16.37 7.30
CA ASP A 159 7.48 15.87 8.01
C ASP A 159 6.60 16.99 8.59
N ARG A 160 7.21 18.14 8.92
CA ARG A 160 6.48 19.32 9.37
C ARG A 160 5.81 20.10 8.25
N THR A 161 6.27 19.95 7.01
CA THR A 161 5.79 20.72 5.86
C THR A 161 4.86 19.90 4.98
N VAL A 162 5.15 18.58 4.83
CA VAL A 162 4.41 17.68 3.97
C VAL A 162 4.09 16.41 4.75
N ASN A 163 2.84 16.26 5.14
CA ASN A 163 2.36 15.02 5.75
C ASN A 163 1.97 14.02 4.65
N ILE A 164 2.89 13.14 4.28
CA ILE A 164 2.67 12.12 3.26
C ILE A 164 1.53 11.17 3.65
N ASP A 165 1.45 10.78 4.93
CA ASP A 165 0.39 9.89 5.41
C ASP A 165 -1.01 10.50 5.22
N GLY A 166 -1.10 11.83 5.30
CA GLY A 166 -2.36 12.56 5.10
C GLY A 166 -2.96 12.43 3.69
N LEU A 167 -2.17 11.99 2.71
CA LEU A 167 -2.63 11.80 1.34
C LEU A 167 -3.42 10.50 1.13
N PHE A 168 -3.34 9.56 2.06
CA PHE A 168 -3.95 8.24 1.94
C PHE A 168 -5.21 8.13 2.79
N SER A 169 -6.31 7.64 2.20
CA SER A 169 -7.50 7.23 2.96
C SER A 169 -7.30 5.89 3.66
N TYR A 170 -6.49 5.01 3.08
CA TYR A 170 -6.18 3.69 3.59
C TYR A 170 -4.68 3.54 3.77
N ILE A 171 -4.23 3.30 5.00
CA ILE A 171 -2.86 2.90 5.34
C ILE A 171 -2.93 1.68 6.24
N LEU A 172 -2.62 0.51 5.69
CA LEU A 172 -2.54 -0.73 6.44
C LEU A 172 -1.12 -0.94 6.96
N TYR A 173 -1.01 -1.44 8.20
CA TYR A 173 0.27 -1.81 8.79
C TYR A 173 0.43 -3.32 8.84
N THR A 174 1.61 -3.82 8.46
CA THR A 174 1.92 -5.23 8.66
C THR A 174 2.29 -5.47 10.12
N GLU A 175 1.68 -6.48 10.71
CA GLU A 175 1.91 -6.91 12.07
C GLU A 175 2.30 -8.39 12.10
N ARG A 176 3.14 -8.77 13.06
CA ARG A 176 3.48 -10.17 13.32
C ARG A 176 3.23 -10.48 14.80
N GLN A 177 2.62 -11.61 15.04
CA GLN A 177 2.36 -12.12 16.38
C GLN A 177 3.00 -13.49 16.52
N VAL A 178 3.52 -13.79 17.69
CA VAL A 178 4.07 -15.11 18.02
C VAL A 178 2.99 -15.83 18.84
N ASP A 179 2.57 -17.01 18.40
CA ASP A 179 1.64 -17.83 19.14
C ASP A 179 2.31 -18.60 20.29
N ASP A 180 1.52 -19.30 21.11
CA ASP A 180 2.01 -20.05 22.28
C ASP A 180 2.99 -21.17 21.90
N ASP A 181 2.92 -21.67 20.67
CA ASP A 181 3.81 -22.69 20.12
C ASP A 181 5.09 -22.09 19.50
N GLY A 182 5.24 -20.76 19.52
CA GLY A 182 6.39 -20.04 18.97
C GLY A 182 6.33 -19.81 17.46
N ASN A 183 5.18 -20.08 16.78
CA ASN A 183 5.02 -19.79 15.37
C ASN A 183 4.76 -18.31 15.15
N ILE A 184 5.29 -17.77 14.05
CA ILE A 184 5.09 -16.36 13.66
C ILE A 184 3.91 -16.27 12.72
N ASN A 185 2.84 -15.62 13.15
CA ASN A 185 1.66 -15.31 12.37
C ASN A 185 1.74 -13.85 11.87
N TYR A 186 1.39 -13.63 10.61
CA TYR A 186 1.43 -12.32 9.95
C TYR A 186 0.01 -11.83 9.70
N PHE A 187 -0.20 -10.53 9.92
CA PHE A 187 -1.49 -9.87 9.75
C PHE A 187 -1.31 -8.52 9.06
N PHE A 188 -2.39 -8.01 8.49
CA PHE A 188 -2.56 -6.60 8.23
C PHE A 188 -3.43 -5.99 9.32
N ARG A 189 -2.99 -4.89 9.89
CA ARG A 189 -3.74 -4.08 10.82
C ARG A 189 -4.41 -2.95 10.07
N THR A 190 -5.71 -2.78 10.33
CA THR A 190 -6.61 -1.87 9.61
C THR A 190 -6.92 -0.58 10.38
N LYS A 191 -6.72 -0.58 11.70
CA LYS A 191 -6.97 0.55 12.60
C LYS A 191 -5.74 0.83 13.45
N THR A 192 -5.50 2.10 13.78
CA THR A 192 -4.38 2.51 14.64
C THR A 192 -4.44 1.84 16.01
N ASN A 193 -3.27 1.66 16.63
CA ASN A 193 -3.12 1.28 18.03
C ASN A 193 -2.85 2.50 18.94
N GLY A 194 -2.92 3.72 18.39
CA GLY A 194 -2.76 4.98 19.10
C GLY A 194 -1.42 5.68 18.88
N ASN A 195 -0.41 4.96 18.39
CA ASN A 195 0.93 5.52 18.20
C ASN A 195 1.44 5.43 16.75
N ASP A 196 0.53 5.34 15.78
CA ASP A 196 0.88 5.25 14.36
C ASP A 196 -0.19 5.85 13.44
N THR A 197 0.11 5.92 12.15
CA THR A 197 -0.74 6.49 11.11
C THR A 197 -1.63 5.46 10.41
N CYS A 198 -1.73 4.22 10.94
CA CYS A 198 -2.62 3.19 10.41
C CYS A 198 -4.06 3.69 10.39
N ARG A 199 -4.73 3.58 9.26
CA ARG A 199 -6.12 4.02 9.08
C ARG A 199 -6.85 3.30 7.97
N SER A 200 -8.14 3.26 8.07
CA SER A 200 -9.09 2.91 7.02
C SER A 200 -10.35 3.76 7.18
N VAL A 201 -11.18 3.81 6.15
CA VAL A 201 -12.52 4.39 6.28
C VAL A 201 -13.31 3.55 7.30
N ASP A 202 -14.05 4.23 8.17
CA ASP A 202 -14.81 3.53 9.21
C ASP A 202 -15.89 2.62 8.58
N GLY A 203 -16.04 1.42 9.16
CA GLY A 203 -16.94 0.40 8.61
C GLY A 203 -16.33 -0.46 7.49
N CYS A 204 -15.26 -0.03 6.80
CA CYS A 204 -14.71 -0.78 5.67
C CYS A 204 -14.16 -2.17 6.08
N PHE A 205 -13.50 -2.27 7.23
CA PHE A 205 -12.99 -3.53 7.75
C PHE A 205 -13.63 -3.85 9.09
N LYS A 206 -14.27 -5.02 9.20
CA LYS A 206 -14.88 -5.49 10.46
C LYS A 206 -13.80 -5.72 11.52
N ASP A 207 -12.71 -6.40 11.16
CA ASP A 207 -11.64 -6.80 12.07
C ASP A 207 -10.45 -5.83 12.07
N LYS A 208 -9.84 -5.63 13.24
CA LYS A 208 -8.60 -4.85 13.41
C LYS A 208 -7.39 -5.55 12.78
N LEU A 209 -7.34 -6.87 12.82
CA LEU A 209 -6.30 -7.71 12.22
C LEU A 209 -6.92 -8.62 11.17
N ILE A 210 -6.43 -8.54 9.94
CA ILE A 210 -6.91 -9.32 8.81
C ILE A 210 -5.78 -10.14 8.17
N GLU A 211 -6.14 -11.14 7.37
CA GLU A 211 -5.18 -11.93 6.59
C GLU A 211 -4.29 -11.03 5.72
N PRO A 212 -2.96 -11.26 5.66
CA PRO A 212 -2.05 -10.46 4.83
C PRO A 212 -2.17 -10.83 3.34
N ASN A 213 -3.31 -10.55 2.78
CA ASN A 213 -3.72 -10.86 1.41
C ASN A 213 -4.17 -9.56 0.72
N MET A 214 -3.29 -9.00 -0.13
CA MET A 214 -3.55 -7.73 -0.79
C MET A 214 -4.75 -7.80 -1.75
N GLN A 215 -5.03 -8.95 -2.39
CA GLN A 215 -6.22 -9.05 -3.25
C GLN A 215 -7.50 -8.90 -2.44
N LYS A 216 -7.61 -9.61 -1.30
CA LYS A 216 -8.78 -9.47 -0.41
C LYS A 216 -8.95 -8.04 0.09
N VAL A 217 -7.86 -7.33 0.40
CA VAL A 217 -7.92 -5.93 0.81
C VAL A 217 -8.54 -5.07 -0.29
N LEU A 218 -8.06 -5.23 -1.54
CA LEU A 218 -8.59 -4.48 -2.68
C LEU A 218 -10.07 -4.80 -2.96
N ASP A 219 -10.43 -6.07 -2.88
CA ASP A 219 -11.82 -6.53 -3.09
C ASP A 219 -12.74 -5.98 -1.97
N THR A 220 -12.29 -6.01 -0.71
CA THR A 220 -13.06 -5.46 0.42
C THR A 220 -13.28 -3.96 0.25
N ILE A 221 -12.22 -3.19 -0.06
CA ILE A 221 -12.36 -1.74 -0.28
C ILE A 221 -13.27 -1.47 -1.49
N HIS A 222 -13.12 -2.22 -2.58
CA HIS A 222 -13.96 -2.04 -3.76
C HIS A 222 -15.44 -2.30 -3.46
N ASN A 223 -15.74 -3.38 -2.74
CA ASN A 223 -17.12 -3.70 -2.36
C ASN A 223 -17.69 -2.66 -1.39
N PHE A 224 -16.88 -2.14 -0.48
CA PHE A 224 -17.31 -1.08 0.43
C PHE A 224 -17.60 0.26 -0.29
N GLU A 225 -16.76 0.63 -1.26
CA GLU A 225 -16.91 1.91 -1.97
C GLU A 225 -17.97 1.87 -3.09
N TYR A 226 -18.20 0.70 -3.72
CA TYR A 226 -19.01 0.54 -4.93
C TYR A 226 -20.07 -0.58 -4.83
N GLY A 227 -20.15 -1.29 -3.69
CA GLY A 227 -21.15 -2.33 -3.44
C GLY A 227 -22.58 -1.77 -3.39
N ASN A 228 -23.57 -2.62 -3.60
CA ASN A 228 -24.96 -2.20 -3.46
C ASN A 228 -25.36 -2.13 -1.99
N GLU A 229 -25.95 -1.04 -1.54
CA GLU A 229 -26.47 -0.85 -0.18
C GLU A 229 -27.46 -1.96 0.26
N GLU A 230 -28.10 -2.64 -0.69
CA GLU A 230 -29.03 -3.76 -0.42
C GLU A 230 -28.34 -5.00 0.15
N GLU A 231 -27.06 -5.24 -0.15
CA GLU A 231 -26.30 -6.38 0.39
C GLU A 231 -25.83 -6.12 1.84
N GLU A 232 -25.55 -4.88 2.22
CA GLU A 232 -25.17 -4.51 3.59
C GLU A 232 -26.35 -4.68 4.58
N ILE A 233 -27.57 -4.34 4.17
CA ILE A 233 -28.77 -4.48 4.98
C ILE A 233 -29.14 -5.97 5.21
N ALA A 234 -28.80 -6.85 4.28
CA ALA A 234 -29.04 -8.28 4.39
C ALA A 234 -28.08 -8.96 5.40
N ASP A 235 -26.84 -8.51 5.48
CA ASP A 235 -25.85 -9.04 6.43
C ASP A 235 -26.15 -8.56 7.87
N ASP A 236 -26.52 -7.30 8.08
CA ASP A 236 -26.90 -6.75 9.38
C ASP A 236 -28.17 -7.43 9.93
N ASN A 237 -29.15 -7.73 9.08
CA ASN A 237 -30.36 -8.42 9.48
C ASN A 237 -30.15 -9.91 9.83
N ASN A 238 -29.10 -10.55 9.30
CA ASN A 238 -28.74 -11.92 9.65
C ASN A 238 -27.97 -12.01 10.99
N GLU A 239 -27.19 -10.99 11.36
CA GLU A 239 -26.50 -10.96 12.64
C GLU A 239 -27.50 -10.70 13.81
N THR A 240 -28.46 -9.82 13.63
CA THR A 240 -29.49 -9.53 14.67
C THR A 240 -30.48 -10.69 14.91
N ASN A 241 -30.74 -11.54 13.93
CA ASN A 241 -31.61 -12.69 14.10
C ASN A 241 -30.93 -13.90 14.77
N ASN A 242 -29.61 -13.97 14.82
CA ASN A 242 -28.89 -15.01 15.55
C ASN A 242 -28.76 -14.75 17.04
N ASP A 243 -28.77 -13.49 17.48
CA ASP A 243 -28.69 -13.14 18.91
C ASP A 243 -30.03 -13.33 19.64
N ASP A 244 -31.16 -13.17 18.96
CA ASP A 244 -32.50 -13.38 19.57
C ASP A 244 -32.90 -14.87 19.76
N ASN A 245 -32.27 -15.80 19.03
CA ASN A 245 -32.56 -17.22 19.17
C ASN A 245 -31.81 -17.92 20.31
N THR A 246 -30.80 -17.29 20.90
CA THR A 246 -30.04 -17.89 22.02
C THR A 246 -30.65 -17.61 23.40
N LEU A 247 -31.65 -16.70 23.49
CA LEU A 247 -32.29 -16.33 24.75
C LEU A 247 -33.58 -17.11 25.05
N ASN A 248 -34.10 -17.93 24.14
CA ASN A 248 -35.37 -18.66 24.32
C ASN A 248 -35.24 -20.14 24.68
N GLU A 249 -34.06 -20.71 24.89
CA GLU A 249 -33.86 -22.10 25.31
C GLU A 249 -33.47 -22.30 26.80
N ALA A 250 -33.60 -21.26 27.63
CA ALA A 250 -33.31 -21.34 29.06
C ALA A 250 -34.52 -20.92 29.91
N ASN A 251 -35.68 -21.61 29.75
CA ASN A 251 -36.78 -21.67 30.76
C ASN A 251 -37.46 -22.99 30.72
#